data_606345bb66ad0ecf4f2e9e6e578400e9
#
_entry.id   606345bb66ad0ecf4f2e9e6e578400e9
#
_cell.length_a   1.000
_cell.length_b   1.000
_cell.length_c   1.000
_cell.angle_alpha   90.00
_cell.angle_beta   90.00
_cell.angle_gamma   90.00
#
_symmetry.space_group_name_H-M   'P 1'
#
loop_
_entity.id
_entity.type
_entity.pdbx_description
1 polymer ?
#
loop_
_entity_poly.entity_id
_entity_poly.type
_entity_poly.pdbx_seq_one_letter_code
_entity_poly.pdbx_strand_id
1 'polypeptide(L)'
;MTDSRMKLLLFLAIFVVCAVPIAAAFYLADDALQRSLNLGFNPQIVRSLDISARNLKTLKRMDPTNALEYRAEFEEIQDLTRVYAQPQWVKSSILASLKIYFGLGLVATVLVSLSVAGLLGRRISQSYQATFRDLMAHRERVRYLEEMSSWQEMAKALAHEIKNPLTPIEVLITSLAKSYASKTPLDFQVQLQQTQTMVQEEIGHLKRTVSRYSDFAKLPRPNLVEASPVEVIKQYLPAIQARFTNARILVRAGETADDLRARMDCSLFRPVLMNIVANGVEANPGRDVTFTIEVTGTKSSIVVALSNDGESVSTDITARIFDPYISTRSGRDNMGLGLAIVKKIIVEHDGEITYAAVDGHPRFSISLPRVA
;
A
#
# COMPACT_ATOMS: atom_id res chain seq x y z
N MET A 1 -6.68 4.88 -8.83
CA MET A 1 -7.62 5.38 -9.88
C MET A 1 -6.95 6.57 -10.55
N THR A 2 -6.76 6.56 -11.88
CA THR A 2 -6.06 7.65 -12.57
C THR A 2 -6.88 8.95 -12.44
N ASP A 3 -6.21 10.09 -12.23
CA ASP A 3 -6.79 11.45 -12.10
C ASP A 3 -7.85 11.75 -13.21
N SER A 4 -7.61 11.24 -14.42
CA SER A 4 -8.52 11.34 -15.56
C SER A 4 -9.87 10.61 -15.33
N ARG A 5 -9.86 9.42 -14.74
CA ARG A 5 -11.10 8.66 -14.47
C ARG A 5 -11.95 9.32 -13.38
N MET A 6 -11.31 9.89 -12.37
CA MET A 6 -12.00 10.60 -11.30
C MET A 6 -12.68 11.88 -11.82
N LYS A 7 -11.98 12.66 -12.67
CA LYS A 7 -12.54 13.87 -13.32
C LYS A 7 -13.72 13.51 -14.22
N LEU A 8 -13.62 12.42 -14.98
CA LEU A 8 -14.71 11.96 -15.84
C LEU A 8 -15.94 11.54 -15.05
N LEU A 9 -15.78 10.78 -13.97
CA LEU A 9 -16.89 10.37 -13.10
C LEU A 9 -17.58 11.57 -12.44
N LEU A 10 -16.79 12.53 -11.96
CA LEU A 10 -17.30 13.75 -11.34
C LEU A 10 -18.08 14.60 -12.36
N PHE A 11 -17.54 14.74 -13.58
CA PHE A 11 -18.24 15.42 -14.67
C PHE A 11 -19.55 14.73 -15.01
N LEU A 12 -19.55 13.40 -15.19
CA LEU A 12 -20.75 12.63 -15.49
C LEU A 12 -21.82 12.78 -14.41
N ALA A 13 -21.44 12.69 -13.13
CA ALA A 13 -22.36 12.85 -12.02
C ALA A 13 -23.02 14.24 -12.00
N ILE A 14 -22.21 15.30 -12.13
CA ILE A 14 -22.72 16.70 -12.15
C ILE A 14 -23.58 16.92 -13.39
N PHE A 15 -23.15 16.44 -14.55
CA PHE A 15 -23.89 16.57 -15.80
C PHE A 15 -25.27 15.90 -15.70
N VAL A 16 -25.34 14.65 -15.21
CA VAL A 16 -26.62 13.93 -15.05
C VAL A 16 -27.57 14.67 -14.10
N VAL A 17 -27.06 15.12 -12.95
CA VAL A 17 -27.87 15.84 -11.95
C VAL A 17 -28.43 17.14 -12.52
N CYS A 18 -27.71 17.83 -13.39
CA CYS A 18 -28.17 19.09 -13.99
C CYS A 18 -28.98 18.90 -15.27
N ALA A 19 -28.57 17.99 -16.16
CA ALA A 19 -29.18 17.81 -17.48
C ALA A 19 -30.54 17.11 -17.44
N VAL A 20 -30.72 16.14 -16.54
CA VAL A 20 -31.99 15.38 -16.45
C VAL A 20 -33.18 16.27 -16.05
N PRO A 21 -33.11 17.12 -15.01
CA PRO A 21 -34.21 18.05 -14.69
C PRO A 21 -34.52 19.06 -15.80
N ILE A 22 -33.47 19.56 -16.49
CA ILE A 22 -33.63 20.49 -17.61
C ILE A 22 -34.36 19.83 -18.77
N ALA A 23 -33.95 18.59 -19.12
CA ALA A 23 -34.60 17.81 -20.18
C ALA A 23 -36.09 17.51 -19.82
N ALA A 24 -36.37 17.13 -18.58
CA ALA A 24 -37.71 16.87 -18.11
C ALA A 24 -38.59 18.17 -18.14
N ALA A 25 -38.04 19.29 -17.68
CA ALA A 25 -38.72 20.57 -17.75
C ALA A 25 -39.04 21.02 -19.17
N PHE A 26 -38.10 20.83 -20.10
CA PHE A 26 -38.32 21.07 -21.54
C PHE A 26 -39.42 20.19 -22.11
N TYR A 27 -39.39 18.90 -21.83
CA TYR A 27 -40.40 17.96 -22.32
C TYR A 27 -41.83 18.37 -21.85
N LEU A 28 -41.97 18.70 -20.54
CA LEU A 28 -43.22 19.13 -19.97
C LEU A 28 -43.68 20.47 -20.56
N ALA A 29 -42.77 21.42 -20.75
CA ALA A 29 -43.07 22.72 -21.35
C ALA A 29 -43.47 22.57 -22.84
N ASP A 30 -42.78 21.74 -23.61
CA ASP A 30 -43.14 21.48 -25.02
C ASP A 30 -44.53 20.81 -25.14
N ASP A 31 -44.81 19.78 -24.34
CA ASP A 31 -46.10 19.09 -24.31
C ASP A 31 -47.25 20.04 -23.88
N ALA A 32 -47.05 20.85 -22.79
CA ALA A 32 -48.03 21.80 -22.35
C ALA A 32 -48.32 22.90 -23.40
N LEU A 33 -47.23 23.40 -24.05
CA LEU A 33 -47.35 24.40 -25.10
C LEU A 33 -48.08 23.84 -26.34
N GLN A 34 -47.74 22.61 -26.75
CA GLN A 34 -48.42 21.98 -27.86
C GLN A 34 -49.90 21.74 -27.62
N ARG A 35 -50.28 21.32 -26.41
CA ARG A 35 -51.70 21.17 -26.00
C ARG A 35 -52.43 22.53 -25.98
N SER A 36 -51.82 23.55 -25.40
CA SER A 36 -52.39 24.89 -25.36
C SER A 36 -52.62 25.49 -26.75
N LEU A 37 -51.59 25.37 -27.61
CA LEU A 37 -51.68 25.84 -28.99
C LEU A 37 -52.71 25.04 -29.84
N ASN A 38 -52.87 23.74 -29.63
CA ASN A 38 -53.85 22.92 -30.28
C ASN A 38 -55.30 23.25 -29.86
N LEU A 39 -55.50 23.63 -28.58
CA LEU A 39 -56.81 24.10 -28.07
C LEU A 39 -57.15 25.48 -28.63
N GLY A 40 -56.17 26.40 -28.74
CA GLY A 40 -56.37 27.75 -29.24
C GLY A 40 -56.57 27.83 -30.78
N PHE A 41 -56.02 26.88 -31.52
CA PHE A 41 -56.12 26.83 -33.00
C PHE A 41 -56.97 25.66 -33.51
N ASN A 42 -58.17 25.49 -32.94
CA ASN A 42 -59.04 24.40 -33.31
C ASN A 42 -59.66 24.65 -34.73
N PRO A 43 -59.36 23.81 -35.72
CA PRO A 43 -59.89 23.97 -37.08
C PRO A 43 -61.41 23.94 -37.17
N GLN A 44 -62.08 23.33 -36.15
CA GLN A 44 -63.53 23.26 -36.12
C GLN A 44 -64.14 24.64 -35.78
N ILE A 45 -63.48 25.43 -34.89
CA ILE A 45 -63.92 26.81 -34.57
C ILE A 45 -63.79 27.67 -35.81
N VAL A 46 -62.70 27.62 -36.53
CA VAL A 46 -62.50 28.37 -37.78
C VAL A 46 -63.53 27.99 -38.81
N ARG A 47 -63.86 26.71 -38.97
CA ARG A 47 -64.91 26.25 -39.89
C ARG A 47 -66.31 26.77 -39.46
N SER A 48 -66.66 26.70 -38.19
CA SER A 48 -67.95 27.20 -37.70
C SER A 48 -68.08 28.69 -37.89
N LEU A 49 -67.01 29.46 -37.66
CA LEU A 49 -67.00 30.94 -37.90
C LEU A 49 -67.14 31.25 -39.39
N ASP A 50 -66.48 30.48 -40.29
CA ASP A 50 -66.61 30.63 -41.76
C ASP A 50 -68.05 30.33 -42.22
N ILE A 51 -68.67 29.26 -41.68
CA ILE A 51 -70.09 28.95 -41.95
C ILE A 51 -71.01 30.09 -41.45
N SER A 52 -70.80 30.58 -40.27
CA SER A 52 -71.55 31.69 -39.69
C SER A 52 -71.42 32.96 -40.57
N ALA A 53 -70.18 33.29 -40.97
CA ALA A 53 -69.92 34.40 -41.88
C ALA A 53 -70.68 34.31 -43.24
N ARG A 54 -70.70 33.08 -43.83
CA ARG A 54 -71.47 32.83 -45.05
C ARG A 54 -72.95 32.95 -44.85
N ASN A 55 -73.48 32.42 -43.74
CA ASN A 55 -74.93 32.55 -43.40
C ASN A 55 -75.35 34.01 -43.21
N LEU A 56 -74.57 34.83 -42.48
CA LEU A 56 -74.80 36.24 -42.30
C LEU A 56 -74.78 37.00 -43.66
N LYS A 57 -73.88 36.67 -44.56
CA LYS A 57 -73.78 37.23 -45.89
C LYS A 57 -75.06 36.92 -46.71
N THR A 58 -75.59 35.71 -46.51
CA THR A 58 -76.85 35.29 -47.20
C THR A 58 -78.05 36.01 -46.56
N LEU A 59 -78.17 36.09 -45.23
CA LEU A 59 -79.22 36.84 -44.49
C LEU A 59 -79.25 38.30 -44.88
N LYS A 60 -78.07 38.97 -44.96
CA LYS A 60 -77.94 40.34 -45.43
C LYS A 60 -78.56 40.59 -46.85
N ARG A 61 -78.52 39.57 -47.70
CA ARG A 61 -79.12 39.65 -49.05
C ARG A 61 -80.65 39.46 -49.03
N MET A 62 -81.17 38.69 -48.08
CA MET A 62 -82.59 38.32 -48.00
C MET A 62 -83.41 39.32 -47.21
N ASP A 63 -82.77 39.94 -46.20
CA ASP A 63 -83.46 40.98 -45.36
C ASP A 63 -82.63 42.28 -45.34
N PRO A 64 -82.88 43.22 -46.29
CA PRO A 64 -82.18 44.48 -46.36
C PRO A 64 -82.52 45.47 -45.22
N THR A 65 -83.60 45.25 -44.45
CA THR A 65 -84.07 46.12 -43.38
C THR A 65 -83.10 46.12 -42.17
N ASN A 66 -82.48 44.96 -41.88
CA ASN A 66 -81.49 44.70 -40.80
C ASN A 66 -80.04 44.64 -41.28
N ALA A 67 -79.76 45.18 -42.48
CA ALA A 67 -78.44 45.07 -43.14
C ALA A 67 -77.30 45.71 -42.32
N LEU A 68 -77.54 46.69 -41.45
CA LEU A 68 -76.57 47.31 -40.58
C LEU A 68 -76.16 46.40 -39.40
N GLU A 69 -77.10 45.70 -38.80
CA GLU A 69 -76.85 44.72 -37.72
C GLU A 69 -76.08 43.53 -38.22
N TYR A 70 -76.49 42.92 -39.38
CA TYR A 70 -75.78 41.84 -39.99
C TYR A 70 -74.35 42.21 -40.44
N ARG A 71 -74.11 43.49 -40.72
CA ARG A 71 -72.77 43.99 -41.04
C ARG A 71 -71.89 44.06 -39.81
N ALA A 72 -72.38 44.51 -38.68
CA ALA A 72 -71.66 44.60 -37.44
C ALA A 72 -71.25 43.16 -36.95
N GLU A 73 -72.24 42.26 -36.92
CA GLU A 73 -71.95 40.82 -36.60
C GLU A 73 -70.95 40.14 -37.56
N PHE A 74 -71.04 40.49 -38.85
CA PHE A 74 -70.08 39.96 -39.83
C PHE A 74 -68.65 40.46 -39.61
N GLU A 75 -68.50 41.77 -39.25
CA GLU A 75 -67.19 42.33 -38.93
C GLU A 75 -66.61 41.67 -37.65
N GLU A 76 -67.47 41.47 -36.63
CA GLU A 76 -67.05 40.75 -35.41
C GLU A 76 -66.60 39.32 -35.68
N ILE A 77 -67.36 38.55 -36.50
CA ILE A 77 -67.00 37.23 -36.87
C ILE A 77 -65.72 37.22 -37.73
N GLN A 78 -65.50 38.19 -38.60
CA GLN A 78 -64.27 38.31 -39.37
C GLN A 78 -63.04 38.55 -38.48
N ASP A 79 -63.19 39.41 -37.44
CA ASP A 79 -62.11 39.66 -36.49
C ASP A 79 -61.80 38.42 -35.65
N LEU A 80 -62.85 37.73 -35.16
CA LEU A 80 -62.68 36.46 -34.49
C LEU A 80 -61.99 35.44 -35.41
N THR A 81 -62.38 35.35 -36.68
CA THR A 81 -61.77 34.43 -37.65
C THR A 81 -60.29 34.76 -37.89
N ARG A 82 -59.90 36.03 -37.91
CA ARG A 82 -58.51 36.47 -37.99
C ARG A 82 -57.68 36.02 -36.78
N VAL A 83 -58.25 36.14 -35.58
CA VAL A 83 -57.57 35.72 -34.36
C VAL A 83 -57.36 34.20 -34.33
N TYR A 84 -58.41 33.43 -34.64
CA TYR A 84 -58.34 31.94 -34.60
C TYR A 84 -57.69 31.28 -35.81
N ALA A 85 -57.62 31.97 -36.96
CA ALA A 85 -56.95 31.49 -38.19
C ALA A 85 -55.47 31.89 -38.23
N GLN A 86 -54.85 32.21 -37.09
CA GLN A 86 -53.44 32.59 -37.07
C GLN A 86 -52.55 31.56 -37.79
N PRO A 87 -51.63 32.04 -38.63
CA PRO A 87 -50.90 31.14 -39.53
C PRO A 87 -50.01 30.17 -38.73
N GLN A 88 -49.85 28.95 -39.25
CA GLN A 88 -49.00 27.90 -38.71
C GLN A 88 -47.55 28.37 -38.41
N TRP A 89 -47.09 29.45 -39.10
CA TRP A 89 -45.78 30.01 -38.89
C TRP A 89 -45.58 30.57 -37.48
N VAL A 90 -46.63 31.11 -36.80
CA VAL A 90 -46.56 31.61 -35.40
C VAL A 90 -46.26 30.43 -34.47
N LYS A 91 -46.99 29.33 -34.65
CA LYS A 91 -46.75 28.09 -33.88
C LYS A 91 -45.33 27.58 -34.08
N SER A 92 -44.86 27.50 -35.31
CA SER A 92 -43.53 27.01 -35.63
C SER A 92 -42.43 27.94 -35.11
N SER A 93 -42.64 29.27 -35.13
CA SER A 93 -41.70 30.26 -34.62
C SER A 93 -41.56 30.16 -33.09
N ILE A 94 -42.66 30.01 -32.33
CA ILE A 94 -42.63 29.86 -30.89
C ILE A 94 -41.90 28.55 -30.50
N LEU A 95 -42.25 27.45 -31.17
CA LEU A 95 -41.59 26.16 -30.91
C LEU A 95 -40.10 26.19 -31.29
N ALA A 96 -39.73 26.86 -32.38
CA ALA A 96 -38.30 27.01 -32.75
C ALA A 96 -37.55 27.84 -31.71
N SER A 97 -38.11 28.96 -31.22
CA SER A 97 -37.49 29.78 -30.19
C SER A 97 -37.29 28.99 -28.90
N LEU A 98 -38.31 28.20 -28.48
CA LEU A 98 -38.22 27.35 -27.30
C LEU A 98 -37.06 26.32 -27.43
N LYS A 99 -36.92 25.66 -28.59
CA LYS A 99 -35.83 24.70 -28.86
C LYS A 99 -34.46 25.38 -28.81
N ILE A 100 -34.34 26.61 -29.34
CA ILE A 100 -33.09 27.37 -29.29
C ILE A 100 -32.70 27.69 -27.84
N TYR A 101 -33.63 28.21 -27.04
CA TYR A 101 -33.34 28.54 -25.62
C TYR A 101 -32.99 27.30 -24.81
N PHE A 102 -33.67 26.17 -25.07
CA PHE A 102 -33.33 24.92 -24.44
C PHE A 102 -31.92 24.44 -24.85
N GLY A 103 -31.59 24.51 -26.14
CA GLY A 103 -30.25 24.15 -26.63
C GLY A 103 -29.16 25.00 -25.97
N LEU A 104 -29.39 26.33 -25.85
CA LEU A 104 -28.45 27.22 -25.16
C LEU A 104 -28.33 26.88 -23.66
N GLY A 105 -29.44 26.55 -22.99
CA GLY A 105 -29.43 26.09 -21.59
C GLY A 105 -28.64 24.81 -21.39
N LEU A 106 -28.78 23.86 -22.32
CA LEU A 106 -28.03 22.61 -22.29
C LEU A 106 -26.52 22.86 -22.45
N VAL A 107 -26.13 23.67 -23.42
CA VAL A 107 -24.72 24.05 -23.64
C VAL A 107 -24.14 24.73 -22.40
N ALA A 108 -24.90 25.70 -21.81
CA ALA A 108 -24.46 26.36 -20.57
C ALA A 108 -24.25 25.34 -19.42
N THR A 109 -25.17 24.39 -19.28
CA THR A 109 -25.06 23.31 -18.28
C THR A 109 -23.78 22.46 -18.46
N VAL A 110 -23.47 22.10 -19.70
CA VAL A 110 -22.23 21.35 -20.02
C VAL A 110 -21.00 22.17 -19.61
N LEU A 111 -20.94 23.45 -19.96
CA LEU A 111 -19.81 24.32 -19.67
C LEU A 111 -19.62 24.50 -18.14
N VAL A 112 -20.71 24.73 -17.41
CA VAL A 112 -20.69 24.84 -15.95
C VAL A 112 -20.24 23.52 -15.31
N SER A 113 -20.78 22.40 -15.74
CA SER A 113 -20.40 21.06 -15.24
C SER A 113 -18.91 20.75 -15.47
N LEU A 114 -18.39 21.08 -16.65
CA LEU A 114 -16.94 20.93 -16.96
C LEU A 114 -16.08 21.83 -16.07
N SER A 115 -16.48 23.06 -15.85
CA SER A 115 -15.76 24.03 -15.02
C SER A 115 -15.72 23.58 -13.56
N VAL A 116 -16.86 23.19 -13.00
CA VAL A 116 -16.96 22.70 -11.62
C VAL A 116 -16.18 21.40 -11.44
N ALA A 117 -16.32 20.46 -12.37
CA ALA A 117 -15.56 19.20 -12.33
C ALA A 117 -14.05 19.43 -12.40
N GLY A 118 -13.61 20.38 -13.22
CA GLY A 118 -12.21 20.77 -13.32
C GLY A 118 -11.65 21.39 -12.05
N LEU A 119 -12.39 22.30 -11.43
CA LEU A 119 -12.01 22.95 -10.17
C LEU A 119 -11.97 21.98 -9.00
N LEU A 120 -13.01 21.17 -8.83
CA LEU A 120 -13.08 20.16 -7.77
C LEU A 120 -12.01 19.07 -7.97
N GLY A 121 -11.81 18.60 -9.20
CA GLY A 121 -10.78 17.62 -9.52
C GLY A 121 -9.37 18.13 -9.18
N ARG A 122 -9.07 19.41 -9.47
CA ARG A 122 -7.77 20.02 -9.09
C ARG A 122 -7.60 20.10 -7.58
N ARG A 123 -8.63 20.57 -6.84
CA ARG A 123 -8.56 20.65 -5.36
C ARG A 123 -8.38 19.27 -4.70
N ILE A 124 -9.16 18.28 -5.13
CA ILE A 124 -9.06 16.93 -4.59
C ILE A 124 -7.69 16.31 -4.89
N SER A 125 -7.20 16.46 -6.12
CA SER A 125 -5.88 15.96 -6.51
C SER A 125 -4.74 16.61 -5.72
N GLN A 126 -4.78 17.93 -5.50
CA GLN A 126 -3.80 18.64 -4.69
C GLN A 126 -3.83 18.23 -3.22
N SER A 127 -5.03 18.13 -2.63
CA SER A 127 -5.19 17.67 -1.24
C SER A 127 -4.68 16.23 -1.07
N TYR A 128 -5.02 15.34 -1.99
CA TYR A 128 -4.55 13.95 -1.97
C TYR A 128 -3.01 13.86 -2.06
N GLN A 129 -2.39 14.62 -2.98
CA GLN A 129 -0.94 14.65 -3.13
C GLN A 129 -0.23 15.24 -1.91
N ALA A 130 -0.81 16.25 -1.26
CA ALA A 130 -0.28 16.81 -0.01
C ALA A 130 -0.31 15.77 1.10
N THR A 131 -1.47 15.17 1.36
CA THR A 131 -1.63 14.12 2.38
C THR A 131 -0.72 12.91 2.12
N PHE A 132 -0.57 12.50 0.86
CA PHE A 132 0.32 11.40 0.49
C PHE A 132 1.79 11.73 0.76
N ARG A 133 2.23 12.97 0.44
CA ARG A 133 3.60 13.44 0.75
C ARG A 133 3.85 13.49 2.26
N ASP A 134 2.89 14.02 3.01
CA ASP A 134 3.00 14.07 4.48
C ASP A 134 3.07 12.66 5.08
N LEU A 135 2.26 11.72 4.59
CA LEU A 135 2.31 10.34 5.02
C LEU A 135 3.67 9.69 4.74
N MET A 136 4.25 9.93 3.55
CA MET A 136 5.57 9.42 3.21
C MET A 136 6.67 10.04 4.07
N ALA A 137 6.62 11.36 4.30
CA ALA A 137 7.56 12.05 5.18
C ALA A 137 7.47 11.56 6.64
N HIS A 138 6.25 11.33 7.13
CA HIS A 138 6.05 10.72 8.47
C HIS A 138 6.61 9.30 8.55
N ARG A 139 6.39 8.46 7.53
CA ARG A 139 6.96 7.11 7.47
C ARG A 139 8.49 7.12 7.50
N GLU A 140 9.11 8.00 6.70
CA GLU A 140 10.58 8.15 6.73
C GLU A 140 11.09 8.62 8.08
N ARG A 141 10.38 9.55 8.71
CA ARG A 141 10.76 10.04 10.06
C ARG A 141 10.62 8.95 11.12
N VAL A 142 9.55 8.17 11.11
CA VAL A 142 9.37 7.04 12.03
C VAL A 142 10.48 6.02 11.82
N ARG A 143 10.75 5.62 10.58
CA ARG A 143 11.85 4.70 10.25
C ARG A 143 13.19 5.22 10.74
N TYR A 144 13.49 6.50 10.51
CA TYR A 144 14.73 7.13 11.00
C TYR A 144 14.83 7.12 12.55
N LEU A 145 13.74 7.40 13.24
CA LEU A 145 13.72 7.37 14.72
C LEU A 145 13.87 5.94 15.27
N GLU A 146 13.26 4.95 14.62
CA GLU A 146 13.43 3.54 14.94
C GLU A 146 14.87 3.08 14.72
N GLU A 147 15.48 3.45 13.60
CA GLU A 147 16.88 3.19 13.31
C GLU A 147 17.79 3.87 14.37
N MET A 148 17.53 5.13 14.71
CA MET A 148 18.29 5.87 15.73
C MET A 148 18.15 5.26 17.12
N SER A 149 16.95 4.84 17.52
CA SER A 149 16.71 4.15 18.79
C SER A 149 17.49 2.84 18.85
N SER A 150 17.45 2.06 17.77
CA SER A 150 18.23 0.83 17.65
C SER A 150 19.73 1.10 17.75
N TRP A 151 20.24 2.17 17.11
CA TRP A 151 21.64 2.57 17.22
C TRP A 151 22.06 2.98 18.64
N GLN A 152 21.18 3.68 19.39
CA GLN A 152 21.46 4.06 20.77
C GLN A 152 21.54 2.84 21.70
N GLU A 153 20.60 1.90 21.55
CA GLU A 153 20.63 0.65 22.30
C GLU A 153 21.88 -0.18 21.97
N MET A 154 22.25 -0.24 20.70
CA MET A 154 23.48 -0.88 20.27
C MET A 154 24.73 -0.25 20.87
N ALA A 155 24.86 1.08 20.83
CA ALA A 155 26.01 1.77 21.36
C ALA A 155 26.15 1.53 22.87
N LYS A 156 25.03 1.53 23.61
CA LYS A 156 25.00 1.24 25.04
C LYS A 156 25.46 -0.20 25.33
N ALA A 157 24.95 -1.18 24.57
CA ALA A 157 25.31 -2.58 24.72
C ALA A 157 26.79 -2.83 24.34
N LEU A 158 27.27 -2.21 23.23
CA LEU A 158 28.69 -2.29 22.84
C LEU A 158 29.61 -1.73 23.94
N ALA A 159 29.27 -0.57 24.51
CA ALA A 159 30.05 0.01 25.59
C ALA A 159 30.12 -0.94 26.77
N HIS A 160 29.03 -1.63 27.10
CA HIS A 160 28.98 -2.61 28.18
C HIS A 160 29.83 -3.86 27.84
N GLU A 161 29.72 -4.38 26.65
CA GLU A 161 30.47 -5.54 26.17
C GLU A 161 32.00 -5.26 26.00
N ILE A 162 32.39 -4.03 25.74
CA ILE A 162 33.79 -3.61 25.72
C ILE A 162 34.32 -3.48 27.19
N LYS A 163 33.49 -2.95 28.10
CA LYS A 163 33.90 -2.78 29.51
C LYS A 163 34.12 -4.13 30.21
N ASN A 164 33.34 -5.15 29.86
CA ASN A 164 33.39 -6.47 30.45
C ASN A 164 34.78 -7.12 30.38
N PRO A 165 35.50 -7.23 29.23
CA PRO A 165 36.84 -7.77 29.16
C PRO A 165 37.94 -6.81 29.68
N LEU A 166 37.69 -5.49 29.60
CA LEU A 166 38.69 -4.50 30.09
C LEU A 166 38.89 -4.57 31.59
N THR A 167 37.84 -4.79 32.38
CA THR A 167 37.94 -4.88 33.86
C THR A 167 38.81 -6.05 34.32
N PRO A 168 38.64 -7.29 33.83
CA PRO A 168 39.58 -8.39 34.11
C PRO A 168 41.02 -8.09 33.70
N ILE A 169 41.24 -7.49 32.51
CA ILE A 169 42.58 -7.11 32.06
C ILE A 169 43.25 -6.14 33.04
N GLU A 170 42.51 -5.11 33.46
CA GLU A 170 43.01 -4.14 34.44
C GLU A 170 43.41 -4.79 35.78
N VAL A 171 42.53 -5.67 36.28
CA VAL A 171 42.78 -6.44 37.53
C VAL A 171 44.01 -7.35 37.37
N LEU A 172 44.14 -8.07 36.26
CA LEU A 172 45.24 -8.96 35.97
C LEU A 172 46.58 -8.21 35.90
N ILE A 173 46.62 -7.09 35.20
CA ILE A 173 47.83 -6.24 35.09
C ILE A 173 48.20 -5.64 36.46
N THR A 174 47.20 -5.14 37.19
CA THR A 174 47.41 -4.56 38.55
C THR A 174 47.94 -5.62 39.52
N SER A 175 47.39 -6.84 39.47
CA SER A 175 47.84 -7.97 40.27
C SER A 175 49.27 -8.37 39.94
N LEU A 176 49.60 -8.42 38.65
CA LEU A 176 50.96 -8.74 38.15
C LEU A 176 51.98 -7.70 38.66
N ALA A 177 51.65 -6.41 38.54
CA ALA A 177 52.50 -5.32 39.07
C ALA A 177 52.78 -5.42 40.58
N LYS A 178 51.75 -5.72 41.38
CA LYS A 178 51.90 -5.93 42.83
C LYS A 178 52.74 -7.15 43.17
N SER A 179 52.65 -8.23 42.42
CA SER A 179 53.36 -9.47 42.68
C SER A 179 54.86 -9.42 42.33
N TYR A 180 55.28 -8.46 41.51
CA TYR A 180 56.68 -8.29 41.14
C TYR A 180 57.61 -8.12 42.33
N ALA A 181 57.20 -7.36 43.37
CA ALA A 181 57.99 -7.09 44.54
C ALA A 181 57.88 -8.17 45.61
N SER A 182 56.93 -9.09 45.54
CA SER A 182 56.59 -10.01 46.63
C SER A 182 56.84 -11.50 46.30
N LYS A 183 57.06 -11.85 45.04
CA LYS A 183 57.22 -13.23 44.59
C LYS A 183 58.67 -13.58 44.20
N THR A 184 59.00 -14.87 44.28
CA THR A 184 60.28 -15.36 43.71
C THR A 184 60.29 -15.20 42.19
N PRO A 185 61.46 -15.09 41.54
CA PRO A 185 61.55 -14.94 40.09
C PRO A 185 60.82 -16.06 39.33
N LEU A 186 60.84 -17.28 39.84
CA LEU A 186 60.18 -18.45 39.20
C LEU A 186 58.65 -18.33 39.32
N ASP A 187 58.13 -18.02 40.50
CA ASP A 187 56.68 -17.83 40.71
C ASP A 187 56.13 -16.64 39.93
N PHE A 188 56.91 -15.55 39.83
CA PHE A 188 56.56 -14.42 39.02
C PHE A 188 56.52 -14.78 37.52
N GLN A 189 57.44 -15.58 37.00
CA GLN A 189 57.48 -16.03 35.63
C GLN A 189 56.23 -16.88 35.27
N VAL A 190 55.82 -17.79 36.14
CA VAL A 190 54.60 -18.59 36.01
C VAL A 190 53.37 -17.69 35.97
N GLN A 191 53.28 -16.71 36.91
CA GLN A 191 52.16 -15.79 36.93
C GLN A 191 52.11 -14.89 35.68
N LEU A 192 53.28 -14.44 35.20
CA LEU A 192 53.34 -13.64 33.96
C LEU A 192 52.78 -14.42 32.76
N GLN A 193 53.13 -15.69 32.59
CA GLN A 193 52.63 -16.55 31.53
C GLN A 193 51.09 -16.73 31.65
N GLN A 194 50.61 -17.03 32.83
CA GLN A 194 49.15 -17.15 33.09
C GLN A 194 48.42 -15.86 32.77
N THR A 195 48.95 -14.72 33.24
CA THR A 195 48.38 -13.41 32.97
C THR A 195 48.36 -13.09 31.46
N GLN A 196 49.48 -13.40 30.77
CA GLN A 196 49.56 -13.22 29.32
C GLN A 196 48.49 -14.02 28.58
N THR A 197 48.29 -15.30 28.91
CA THR A 197 47.26 -16.14 28.31
C THR A 197 45.86 -15.56 28.54
N MET A 198 45.51 -15.21 29.77
CA MET A 198 44.21 -14.64 30.13
C MET A 198 43.94 -13.30 29.41
N VAL A 199 44.96 -12.44 29.34
CA VAL A 199 44.84 -11.16 28.62
C VAL A 199 44.64 -11.37 27.14
N GLN A 200 45.35 -12.34 26.54
CA GLN A 200 45.19 -12.71 25.11
C GLN A 200 43.77 -13.24 24.82
N GLU A 201 43.20 -14.05 25.70
CA GLU A 201 41.84 -14.55 25.62
C GLU A 201 40.81 -13.39 25.65
N GLU A 202 40.94 -12.46 26.57
CA GLU A 202 40.05 -11.30 26.72
C GLU A 202 40.17 -10.35 25.50
N ILE A 203 41.40 -10.12 24.98
CA ILE A 203 41.60 -9.36 23.70
C ILE A 203 40.94 -10.08 22.53
N GLY A 204 41.09 -11.41 22.44
CA GLY A 204 40.44 -12.22 21.46
C GLY A 204 38.90 -12.09 21.48
N HIS A 205 38.33 -12.12 22.66
CA HIS A 205 36.91 -11.87 22.90
C HIS A 205 36.50 -10.45 22.41
N LEU A 206 37.24 -9.42 22.79
CA LEU A 206 37.01 -8.04 22.38
C LEU A 206 37.03 -7.88 20.85
N LYS A 207 38.03 -8.48 20.18
CA LYS A 207 38.09 -8.50 18.70
C LYS A 207 36.87 -9.14 18.06
N ARG A 208 36.40 -10.30 18.56
CA ARG A 208 35.19 -10.95 18.05
C ARG A 208 33.95 -10.08 18.26
N THR A 209 33.82 -9.45 19.41
CA THR A 209 32.73 -8.53 19.74
C THR A 209 32.67 -7.37 18.76
N VAL A 210 33.77 -6.66 18.57
CA VAL A 210 33.87 -5.52 17.64
C VAL A 210 33.60 -5.95 16.19
N SER A 211 34.11 -7.14 15.77
CA SER A 211 33.83 -7.65 14.40
C SER A 211 32.33 -7.88 14.18
N ARG A 212 31.63 -8.53 15.11
CA ARG A 212 30.18 -8.78 15.00
C ARG A 212 29.36 -7.49 14.92
N TYR A 213 29.74 -6.46 15.67
CA TYR A 213 29.15 -5.13 15.56
C TYR A 213 29.38 -4.48 14.20
N SER A 214 30.63 -4.57 13.73
CA SER A 214 30.99 -4.06 12.41
C SER A 214 30.23 -4.75 11.29
N ASP A 215 30.06 -6.08 11.39
CA ASP A 215 29.31 -6.85 10.40
C ASP A 215 27.83 -6.48 10.38
N PHE A 216 27.22 -6.25 11.55
CA PHE A 216 25.85 -5.76 11.66
C PHE A 216 25.68 -4.34 11.11
N ALA A 217 26.60 -3.43 11.47
CA ALA A 217 26.56 -2.03 11.05
C ALA A 217 26.83 -1.86 9.54
N LYS A 218 27.61 -2.75 8.93
CA LYS A 218 28.03 -2.71 7.53
C LYS A 218 27.22 -3.62 6.62
N LEU A 219 26.06 -4.15 7.07
CA LEU A 219 25.21 -4.92 6.18
C LEU A 219 24.92 -4.08 4.92
N PRO A 220 25.38 -4.51 3.74
CA PRO A 220 25.15 -3.75 2.51
C PRO A 220 23.65 -3.76 2.17
N ARG A 221 23.21 -2.77 1.43
CA ARG A 221 21.88 -2.83 0.83
C ARG A 221 21.81 -4.03 -0.11
N PRO A 222 20.74 -4.84 -0.07
CA PRO A 222 20.66 -6.04 -0.88
C PRO A 222 20.61 -5.70 -2.37
N ASN A 223 21.37 -6.42 -3.16
CA ASN A 223 21.27 -6.41 -4.62
C ASN A 223 20.28 -7.50 -5.03
N LEU A 224 18.99 -7.12 -5.12
CA LEU A 224 17.91 -8.06 -5.38
C LEU A 224 17.91 -8.53 -6.84
N VAL A 225 18.15 -9.81 -7.05
CA VAL A 225 18.06 -10.51 -8.34
C VAL A 225 17.00 -11.60 -8.26
N GLU A 226 16.45 -12.00 -9.40
CA GLU A 226 15.53 -13.14 -9.47
C GLU A 226 16.32 -14.44 -9.32
N ALA A 227 16.08 -15.16 -8.23
CA ALA A 227 16.77 -16.40 -7.94
C ALA A 227 15.83 -17.44 -7.31
N SER A 228 16.20 -18.73 -7.41
CA SER A 228 15.51 -19.79 -6.70
C SER A 228 16.05 -19.90 -5.27
N PRO A 229 15.21 -19.74 -4.23
CA PRO A 229 15.63 -19.97 -2.87
C PRO A 229 16.20 -21.39 -2.64
N VAL A 230 15.66 -22.39 -3.34
CA VAL A 230 16.13 -23.79 -3.25
C VAL A 230 17.56 -23.91 -3.78
N GLU A 231 17.85 -23.31 -4.93
CA GLU A 231 19.20 -23.33 -5.52
C GLU A 231 20.21 -22.62 -4.61
N VAL A 232 19.83 -21.45 -4.07
CA VAL A 232 20.66 -20.67 -3.14
C VAL A 232 20.93 -21.44 -1.86
N ILE A 233 19.94 -22.11 -1.28
CA ILE A 233 20.12 -22.97 -0.11
C ILE A 233 21.08 -24.11 -0.44
N LYS A 234 20.83 -24.85 -1.53
CA LYS A 234 21.69 -25.97 -1.97
C LYS A 234 23.15 -25.54 -2.18
N GLN A 235 23.37 -24.34 -2.71
CA GLN A 235 24.70 -23.75 -2.92
C GLN A 235 25.51 -23.60 -1.62
N TYR A 236 24.83 -23.16 -0.52
CA TYR A 236 25.50 -22.88 0.75
C TYR A 236 25.58 -24.07 1.71
N LEU A 237 24.83 -25.14 1.47
CA LEU A 237 24.81 -26.33 2.33
C LEU A 237 26.20 -26.91 2.62
N PRO A 238 27.12 -27.11 1.63
CA PRO A 238 28.42 -27.69 1.90
C PRO A 238 29.26 -26.87 2.89
N ALA A 239 29.20 -25.53 2.75
CA ALA A 239 29.92 -24.62 3.63
C ALA A 239 29.35 -24.60 5.06
N ILE A 240 28.01 -24.74 5.19
CA ILE A 240 27.34 -24.81 6.49
C ILE A 240 27.66 -26.14 7.19
N GLN A 241 27.57 -27.24 6.48
CA GLN A 241 27.90 -28.58 7.00
C GLN A 241 29.37 -28.72 7.41
N ALA A 242 30.28 -28.11 6.64
CA ALA A 242 31.71 -28.10 6.99
C ALA A 242 32.02 -27.31 8.28
N ARG A 243 31.20 -26.25 8.56
CA ARG A 243 31.38 -25.45 9.77
C ARG A 243 30.70 -26.06 11.00
N PHE A 244 29.57 -26.72 10.84
CA PHE A 244 28.77 -27.31 11.90
C PHE A 244 28.73 -28.82 11.72
N THR A 245 29.79 -29.53 12.19
CA THR A 245 29.94 -30.97 12.02
C THR A 245 28.88 -31.78 12.77
N ASN A 246 28.28 -31.20 13.80
CA ASN A 246 27.17 -31.74 14.58
C ASN A 246 25.77 -31.29 14.09
N ALA A 247 25.69 -30.68 12.91
CA ALA A 247 24.42 -30.33 12.27
C ALA A 247 24.17 -31.21 11.04
N ARG A 248 23.05 -31.93 11.01
CA ARG A 248 22.58 -32.64 9.82
C ARG A 248 21.46 -31.82 9.17
N ILE A 249 21.64 -31.42 7.91
CA ILE A 249 20.67 -30.57 7.22
C ILE A 249 19.98 -31.35 6.11
N LEU A 250 18.65 -31.43 6.18
CA LEU A 250 17.78 -32.06 5.20
C LEU A 250 16.98 -30.98 4.48
N VAL A 251 17.06 -30.95 3.14
CA VAL A 251 16.24 -30.03 2.33
C VAL A 251 15.10 -30.81 1.70
N ARG A 252 13.87 -30.39 2.01
CA ARG A 252 12.63 -30.91 1.44
C ARG A 252 12.05 -29.86 0.51
N ALA A 253 12.16 -30.06 -0.78
CA ALA A 253 11.55 -29.21 -1.79
C ALA A 253 10.44 -30.01 -2.47
N GLY A 254 9.25 -29.44 -2.61
CA GLY A 254 8.19 -30.06 -3.41
C GLY A 254 8.58 -30.12 -4.88
N GLU A 255 7.92 -30.94 -5.69
CA GLU A 255 8.24 -31.14 -7.13
C GLU A 255 8.25 -29.82 -7.94
N THR A 256 7.51 -28.79 -7.51
CA THR A 256 7.45 -27.47 -8.16
C THR A 256 8.33 -26.42 -7.47
N ALA A 257 9.07 -26.76 -6.44
CA ALA A 257 9.83 -25.79 -5.63
C ALA A 257 11.06 -25.24 -6.36
N ASP A 258 11.65 -25.99 -7.27
CA ASP A 258 12.80 -25.55 -8.09
C ASP A 258 12.41 -24.44 -9.08
N ASP A 259 11.12 -24.34 -9.46
CA ASP A 259 10.57 -23.28 -10.33
C ASP A 259 10.21 -22.00 -9.60
N LEU A 260 10.24 -22.02 -8.26
CA LEU A 260 9.92 -20.85 -7.46
C LEU A 260 11.03 -19.80 -7.58
N ARG A 261 10.67 -18.57 -7.93
CA ARG A 261 11.60 -17.44 -8.04
C ARG A 261 11.19 -16.32 -7.09
N ALA A 262 12.17 -15.80 -6.34
CA ALA A 262 12.00 -14.62 -5.48
C ALA A 262 13.04 -13.56 -5.89
N ARG A 263 12.74 -12.30 -5.60
CA ARG A 263 13.75 -11.24 -5.68
C ARG A 263 14.58 -11.28 -4.40
N MET A 264 15.81 -11.71 -4.49
CA MET A 264 16.67 -11.89 -3.32
C MET A 264 18.14 -11.63 -3.65
N ASP A 265 18.91 -11.21 -2.64
CA ASP A 265 20.38 -11.20 -2.70
C ASP A 265 20.90 -12.54 -2.22
N CYS A 266 21.44 -13.32 -3.17
CA CYS A 266 21.96 -14.66 -2.87
C CYS A 266 23.08 -14.62 -1.82
N SER A 267 23.92 -13.58 -1.81
CA SER A 267 25.06 -13.46 -0.89
C SER A 267 24.62 -13.22 0.55
N LEU A 268 23.55 -12.44 0.74
CA LEU A 268 22.99 -12.15 2.07
C LEU A 268 22.15 -13.30 2.63
N PHE A 269 21.74 -14.27 1.80
CA PHE A 269 21.03 -15.44 2.30
C PHE A 269 21.94 -16.43 3.05
N ARG A 270 23.23 -16.45 2.74
CA ARG A 270 24.22 -17.25 3.49
C ARG A 270 24.26 -16.88 4.99
N PRO A 271 24.45 -15.62 5.42
CA PRO A 271 24.40 -15.26 6.84
C PRO A 271 23.05 -15.57 7.51
N VAL A 272 21.93 -15.55 6.78
CA VAL A 272 20.63 -15.97 7.31
C VAL A 272 20.65 -17.43 7.74
N LEU A 273 21.04 -18.32 6.83
CA LEU A 273 21.14 -19.76 7.13
C LEU A 273 22.15 -20.04 8.24
N MET A 274 23.32 -19.40 8.17
CA MET A 274 24.39 -19.57 9.16
C MET A 274 23.95 -19.18 10.59
N ASN A 275 23.24 -18.06 10.74
CA ASN A 275 22.77 -17.60 12.06
C ASN A 275 21.66 -18.52 12.63
N ILE A 276 20.73 -19.00 11.80
CA ILE A 276 19.68 -19.90 12.28
C ILE A 276 20.27 -21.26 12.68
N VAL A 277 21.16 -21.81 11.84
CA VAL A 277 21.82 -23.10 12.15
C VAL A 277 22.72 -22.97 13.40
N ALA A 278 23.52 -21.89 13.49
CA ALA A 278 24.35 -21.63 14.68
C ALA A 278 23.49 -21.60 15.94
N ASN A 279 22.37 -20.89 15.93
CA ASN A 279 21.47 -20.82 17.09
C ASN A 279 20.95 -22.19 17.52
N GLY A 280 20.55 -23.03 16.55
CA GLY A 280 20.07 -24.38 16.85
C GLY A 280 21.17 -25.32 17.39
N VAL A 281 22.38 -25.28 16.82
CA VAL A 281 23.52 -26.05 17.30
C VAL A 281 23.96 -25.60 18.69
N GLU A 282 24.10 -24.30 18.86
CA GLU A 282 24.47 -23.72 20.15
C GLU A 282 23.41 -23.97 21.24
N ALA A 283 22.12 -24.13 20.89
CA ALA A 283 21.05 -24.49 21.81
C ALA A 283 21.16 -25.92 22.33
N ASN A 284 21.89 -26.78 21.66
CA ASN A 284 21.95 -28.21 21.94
C ASN A 284 23.41 -28.66 22.07
N PRO A 285 24.18 -28.21 23.09
CA PRO A 285 25.58 -28.53 23.24
C PRO A 285 25.78 -30.03 23.45
N GLY A 286 26.75 -30.61 22.77
CA GLY A 286 27.11 -32.03 22.90
C GLY A 286 26.14 -33.02 22.24
N ARG A 287 25.20 -32.54 21.44
CA ARG A 287 24.20 -33.32 20.72
C ARG A 287 24.28 -33.04 19.22
N ASP A 288 24.05 -34.01 18.38
CA ASP A 288 23.78 -33.81 16.97
C ASP A 288 22.37 -33.26 16.77
N VAL A 289 22.25 -32.23 15.92
CA VAL A 289 21.00 -31.54 15.65
C VAL A 289 20.59 -31.75 14.19
N THR A 290 19.38 -32.21 13.97
CA THR A 290 18.85 -32.39 12.61
C THR A 290 17.98 -31.16 12.24
N PHE A 291 18.40 -30.48 11.18
CA PHE A 291 17.64 -29.37 10.59
C PHE A 291 16.85 -29.84 9.38
N THR A 292 15.60 -29.43 9.27
CA THR A 292 14.78 -29.65 8.08
C THR A 292 14.45 -28.27 7.49
N ILE A 293 14.81 -28.09 6.21
CA ILE A 293 14.49 -26.89 5.43
C ILE A 293 13.40 -27.25 4.44
N GLU A 294 12.23 -26.64 4.54
CA GLU A 294 11.11 -26.87 3.65
C GLU A 294 10.88 -25.59 2.83
N VAL A 295 10.75 -25.74 1.50
CA VAL A 295 10.44 -24.62 0.61
C VAL A 295 9.10 -24.86 -0.05
N THR A 296 8.16 -23.94 0.17
CA THR A 296 6.80 -24.00 -0.38
C THR A 296 6.44 -22.68 -1.02
N GLY A 297 5.60 -22.72 -2.07
CA GLY A 297 5.15 -21.50 -2.76
C GLY A 297 3.64 -21.34 -2.69
N THR A 298 3.19 -20.09 -2.52
CA THR A 298 1.81 -19.66 -2.75
C THR A 298 1.73 -18.85 -4.05
N LYS A 299 0.57 -18.28 -4.38
CA LYS A 299 0.42 -17.40 -5.55
C LYS A 299 1.26 -16.11 -5.44
N SER A 300 1.47 -15.60 -4.22
CA SER A 300 2.10 -14.30 -3.97
C SER A 300 3.40 -14.35 -3.18
N SER A 301 3.71 -15.48 -2.52
CA SER A 301 4.87 -15.61 -1.65
C SER A 301 5.51 -16.98 -1.72
N ILE A 302 6.79 -17.03 -1.35
CA ILE A 302 7.56 -18.26 -1.14
C ILE A 302 7.89 -18.32 0.34
N VAL A 303 7.63 -19.46 0.98
CA VAL A 303 7.93 -19.68 2.38
C VAL A 303 9.09 -20.68 2.48
N VAL A 304 10.18 -20.26 3.13
CA VAL A 304 11.29 -21.10 3.51
C VAL A 304 11.19 -21.35 5.02
N ALA A 305 10.84 -22.55 5.42
CA ALA A 305 10.70 -22.95 6.80
C ALA A 305 11.92 -23.78 7.23
N LEU A 306 12.60 -23.32 8.29
CA LEU A 306 13.71 -24.02 8.92
C LEU A 306 13.28 -24.51 10.29
N SER A 307 13.24 -25.81 10.49
CA SER A 307 12.96 -26.43 11.79
C SER A 307 14.13 -27.30 12.22
N ASN A 308 14.31 -27.48 13.52
CA ASN A 308 15.29 -28.39 14.06
C ASN A 308 14.68 -29.20 15.21
N ASP A 309 15.26 -30.37 15.50
CA ASP A 309 14.83 -31.32 16.52
C ASP A 309 15.32 -30.96 17.95
N GLY A 310 15.82 -29.75 18.15
CA GLY A 310 16.24 -29.22 19.45
C GLY A 310 15.09 -28.71 20.28
N GLU A 311 15.42 -28.19 21.47
CA GLU A 311 14.45 -27.59 22.38
C GLU A 311 13.99 -26.22 21.85
N SER A 312 12.68 -25.94 22.03
CA SER A 312 12.11 -24.63 21.67
C SER A 312 12.46 -23.57 22.69
N VAL A 313 12.43 -22.32 22.23
CA VAL A 313 12.66 -21.15 23.09
C VAL A 313 11.44 -20.97 24.02
N SER A 314 11.68 -20.51 25.26
CA SER A 314 10.60 -20.26 26.22
C SER A 314 9.62 -19.19 25.70
N THR A 315 8.35 -19.32 26.07
CA THR A 315 7.26 -18.46 25.61
C THR A 315 7.49 -16.97 25.93
N ASP A 316 8.19 -16.68 27.04
CA ASP A 316 8.44 -15.32 27.52
C ASP A 316 9.32 -14.49 26.57
N ILE A 317 10.16 -15.16 25.79
CA ILE A 317 11.11 -14.51 24.88
C ILE A 317 10.69 -14.60 23.41
N THR A 318 9.72 -15.45 23.10
CA THR A 318 9.26 -15.71 21.72
C THR A 318 8.90 -14.42 20.99
N ALA A 319 8.21 -13.49 21.65
CA ALA A 319 7.81 -12.21 21.05
C ALA A 319 9.00 -11.28 20.73
N ARG A 320 10.14 -11.49 21.42
CA ARG A 320 11.33 -10.64 21.32
C ARG A 320 12.55 -11.36 20.79
N ILE A 321 12.41 -12.58 20.28
CA ILE A 321 13.53 -13.42 19.83
C ILE A 321 14.37 -12.77 18.71
N PHE A 322 13.78 -11.87 17.95
CA PHE A 322 14.44 -11.11 16.87
C PHE A 322 14.93 -9.73 17.31
N ASP A 323 14.70 -9.34 18.57
CA ASP A 323 15.23 -8.08 19.08
C ASP A 323 16.74 -8.21 19.32
N PRO A 324 17.54 -7.18 19.03
CA PRO A 324 18.96 -7.19 19.35
C PRO A 324 19.19 -7.43 20.84
N TYR A 325 20.29 -8.15 21.16
CA TYR A 325 20.74 -8.47 22.53
C TYR A 325 19.83 -9.39 23.34
N ILE A 326 18.80 -9.95 22.76
CA ILE A 326 18.04 -11.01 23.39
C ILE A 326 18.80 -12.33 23.23
N SER A 327 19.24 -12.86 24.35
CA SER A 327 19.86 -14.19 24.44
C SER A 327 19.43 -14.87 25.73
N THR A 328 19.04 -16.13 25.64
CA THR A 328 18.73 -16.98 26.80
C THR A 328 19.98 -17.55 27.47
N ARG A 329 21.14 -17.27 26.89
CA ARG A 329 22.40 -17.90 27.29
C ARG A 329 23.33 -16.89 27.95
N SER A 330 23.77 -17.22 29.14
CA SER A 330 24.82 -16.56 29.85
C SER A 330 26.21 -17.05 29.42
N GLY A 331 26.59 -16.76 28.17
CA GLY A 331 27.91 -17.10 27.62
C GLY A 331 28.58 -15.88 27.03
N ARG A 332 29.92 -15.73 27.27
CA ARG A 332 30.72 -14.59 26.81
C ARG A 332 30.70 -14.36 25.28
N ASP A 333 30.26 -15.34 24.49
CA ASP A 333 30.25 -15.25 23.02
C ASP A 333 28.85 -15.02 22.41
N ASN A 334 27.77 -14.99 23.22
CA ASN A 334 26.38 -14.93 22.71
C ASN A 334 25.76 -13.56 22.89
N MET A 335 26.02 -12.66 21.96
CA MET A 335 25.60 -11.26 21.97
C MET A 335 24.13 -11.02 21.59
N GLY A 336 23.37 -12.07 21.23
CA GLY A 336 21.97 -11.91 20.80
C GLY A 336 21.76 -11.10 19.51
N LEU A 337 22.77 -11.01 18.63
CA LEU A 337 22.68 -10.28 17.36
C LEU A 337 22.30 -11.17 16.16
N GLY A 338 22.46 -12.48 16.25
CA GLY A 338 22.30 -13.39 15.11
C GLY A 338 20.90 -13.32 14.49
N LEU A 339 19.85 -13.43 15.29
CA LEU A 339 18.46 -13.37 14.80
C LEU A 339 18.03 -11.96 14.41
N ALA A 340 18.58 -10.93 15.03
CA ALA A 340 18.37 -9.53 14.63
C ALA A 340 18.95 -9.26 13.23
N ILE A 341 20.14 -9.82 12.91
CA ILE A 341 20.74 -9.79 11.57
C ILE A 341 19.81 -10.49 10.58
N VAL A 342 19.28 -11.66 10.92
CA VAL A 342 18.36 -12.41 10.04
C VAL A 342 17.12 -11.56 9.76
N LYS A 343 16.46 -11.00 10.79
CA LYS A 343 15.27 -10.14 10.61
C LYS A 343 15.57 -8.95 9.72
N LYS A 344 16.69 -8.25 9.95
CA LYS A 344 17.09 -7.11 9.14
C LYS A 344 17.26 -7.47 7.67
N ILE A 345 18.00 -8.55 7.37
CA ILE A 345 18.20 -9.03 6.00
C ILE A 345 16.84 -9.34 5.36
N ILE A 346 15.98 -10.08 6.03
CA ILE A 346 14.69 -10.51 5.45
C ILE A 346 13.76 -9.31 5.21
N VAL A 347 13.71 -8.34 6.12
CA VAL A 347 12.93 -7.10 5.93
C VAL A 347 13.45 -6.27 4.75
N GLU A 348 14.77 -6.20 4.55
CA GLU A 348 15.37 -5.53 3.39
C GLU A 348 15.14 -6.26 2.06
N HIS A 349 14.67 -7.52 2.12
CA HIS A 349 14.19 -8.31 0.97
C HIS A 349 12.66 -8.20 0.76
N ASP A 350 12.00 -7.21 1.39
CA ASP A 350 10.53 -7.08 1.42
C ASP A 350 9.82 -8.35 1.95
N GLY A 351 10.53 -9.14 2.77
CA GLY A 351 10.08 -10.38 3.37
C GLY A 351 9.70 -10.23 4.84
N GLU A 352 9.22 -11.33 5.41
CA GLU A 352 8.88 -11.44 6.81
C GLU A 352 9.50 -12.72 7.40
N ILE A 353 9.97 -12.66 8.66
CA ILE A 353 10.39 -13.83 9.42
C ILE A 353 9.57 -13.97 10.68
N THR A 354 9.12 -15.19 10.94
CA THR A 354 8.38 -15.56 12.15
C THR A 354 9.00 -16.77 12.80
N TYR A 355 8.73 -16.93 14.10
CA TYR A 355 9.13 -18.07 14.91
C TYR A 355 7.90 -18.72 15.55
N ALA A 356 7.87 -20.04 15.56
CA ALA A 356 6.88 -20.80 16.28
C ALA A 356 7.50 -22.10 16.84
N ALA A 357 7.02 -22.56 17.97
CA ALA A 357 7.27 -23.93 18.41
C ALA A 357 6.21 -24.84 17.80
N VAL A 358 6.64 -25.79 16.97
CA VAL A 358 5.77 -26.81 16.34
C VAL A 358 6.14 -28.15 16.91
N ASP A 359 5.18 -28.85 17.52
CA ASP A 359 5.40 -30.13 18.20
C ASP A 359 6.55 -30.09 19.23
N GLY A 360 6.73 -28.94 19.90
CA GLY A 360 7.80 -28.71 20.87
C GLY A 360 9.16 -28.35 20.25
N HIS A 361 9.27 -28.26 18.95
CA HIS A 361 10.49 -27.98 18.22
C HIS A 361 10.51 -26.57 17.60
N PRO A 362 11.69 -25.91 17.51
CA PRO A 362 11.82 -24.59 16.90
C PRO A 362 11.54 -24.61 15.40
N ARG A 363 10.74 -23.67 14.90
CA ARG A 363 10.49 -23.44 13.49
C ARG A 363 10.59 -21.96 13.16
N PHE A 364 11.51 -21.61 12.29
CA PHE A 364 11.64 -20.29 11.68
C PHE A 364 11.00 -20.31 10.29
N SER A 365 10.07 -19.41 10.02
CA SER A 365 9.40 -19.31 8.73
C SER A 365 9.72 -17.95 8.08
N ILE A 366 10.41 -18.00 6.94
CA ILE A 366 10.79 -16.85 6.13
C ILE A 366 9.85 -16.76 4.94
N SER A 367 9.12 -15.66 4.80
CA SER A 367 8.27 -15.39 3.66
C SER A 367 8.93 -14.35 2.75
N LEU A 368 9.11 -14.67 1.47
CA LEU A 368 9.64 -13.77 0.45
C LEU A 368 8.59 -13.52 -0.63
N PRO A 369 8.51 -12.30 -1.24
CA PRO A 369 7.64 -12.04 -2.37
C PRO A 369 8.01 -12.92 -3.56
N ARG A 370 7.01 -13.62 -4.13
CA ARG A 370 7.20 -14.44 -5.32
C ARG A 370 7.21 -13.56 -6.56
N VAL A 371 8.15 -13.83 -7.47
CA VAL A 371 8.10 -13.29 -8.82
C VAL A 371 7.08 -14.08 -9.61
N ALA A 372 6.21 -13.37 -10.33
CA ALA A 372 5.10 -13.96 -11.10
C ALA A 372 5.57 -14.78 -12.29
#